data_69526ba9a8c8b2142caefa9723f35cfd
#
_entry.id   69526ba9a8c8b2142caefa9723f35cfd
#
_cell.length_a   1.000
_cell.length_b   1.000
_cell.length_c   1.000
_cell.angle_alpha   90.00
_cell.angle_beta   90.00
_cell.angle_gamma   90.00
#
_symmetry.space_group_name_H-M   'P 1'
#
loop_
_entity.id
_entity.type
_entity.pdbx_description
1 polymer ?
#
loop_
_entity_poly.entity_id
_entity_poly.type
_entity_poly.pdbx_seq_one_letter_code
_entity_poly.pdbx_strand_id
1 'polypeptide(L)'
;MSVKVYGFTHSPWVQAVLLALHDQGIEYDLFLRPPLKVFRKWGVYMPAISINDGPWEIESTEILIKLGYEPISIQEITAANSAWQGVLHRTDNPFNFFLSFSRGGQVSKSFMSNTTSNFLLSFVAFYMFTLINIGKLTLKQKEPNNFGDQFMYWENLIDSSDGPFIDGNKPGSKDMIMFGMVQCHASIPVPALNALLNDKRLQNVRKWISKMQDYFSEYPYLYSAKFFQSGAPEADSANFFQIIVFFLGLLIMVLAFPITIPLVLILMGRVEQSRIKKF
;
A
#
# COMPACT_ATOMS: atom_id res chain seq x y z
N MET A 1 -5.32 -8.51 -24.25
CA MET A 1 -6.08 -8.54 -22.98
C MET A 1 -6.20 -7.11 -22.50
N SER A 2 -7.39 -6.58 -22.25
CA SER A 2 -7.57 -5.22 -21.70
C SER A 2 -7.67 -5.33 -20.17
N VAL A 3 -6.80 -4.64 -19.44
CA VAL A 3 -6.78 -4.65 -17.98
C VAL A 3 -6.91 -3.23 -17.45
N LYS A 4 -7.87 -3.03 -16.55
CA LYS A 4 -8.10 -1.77 -15.85
C LYS A 4 -7.86 -1.98 -14.35
N VAL A 5 -7.00 -1.16 -13.76
CA VAL A 5 -6.67 -1.22 -12.33
C VAL A 5 -7.06 0.09 -11.67
N TYR A 6 -7.73 0.02 -10.52
CA TYR A 6 -7.95 1.16 -9.66
C TYR A 6 -7.13 1.03 -8.39
N GLY A 7 -6.39 2.08 -8.05
CA GLY A 7 -5.66 2.19 -6.80
C GLY A 7 -4.53 3.21 -6.85
N PHE A 8 -4.00 3.53 -5.68
CA PHE A 8 -2.84 4.42 -5.56
C PHE A 8 -1.55 3.61 -5.55
N THR A 9 -0.55 4.08 -6.27
CA THR A 9 0.75 3.39 -6.44
C THR A 9 1.56 3.26 -5.14
N HIS A 10 1.23 3.99 -4.09
CA HIS A 10 1.84 3.83 -2.77
C HIS A 10 1.11 2.82 -1.87
N SER A 11 -0.03 2.28 -2.29
CA SER A 11 -0.72 1.21 -1.54
C SER A 11 0.01 -0.12 -1.73
N PRO A 12 0.35 -0.85 -0.65
CA PRO A 12 1.09 -2.10 -0.76
C PRO A 12 0.33 -3.16 -1.56
N TRP A 13 -0.98 -3.23 -1.36
CA TRP A 13 -1.85 -4.18 -2.05
C TRP A 13 -2.02 -3.86 -3.54
N VAL A 14 -2.03 -2.58 -3.89
CA VAL A 14 -2.01 -2.13 -5.29
C VAL A 14 -0.66 -2.45 -5.92
N GLN A 15 0.44 -2.17 -5.21
CA GLN A 15 1.79 -2.50 -5.67
C GLN A 15 1.93 -3.99 -6.00
N ALA A 16 1.42 -4.88 -5.16
CA ALA A 16 1.47 -6.31 -5.41
C ALA A 16 0.82 -6.69 -6.75
N VAL A 17 -0.34 -6.10 -7.07
CA VAL A 17 -1.04 -6.32 -8.35
C VAL A 17 -0.29 -5.70 -9.52
N LEU A 18 0.24 -4.48 -9.37
CA LEU A 18 0.98 -3.82 -10.44
C LEU A 18 2.30 -4.53 -10.76
N LEU A 19 3.01 -5.02 -9.73
CA LEU A 19 4.21 -5.84 -9.90
C LEU A 19 3.90 -7.13 -10.68
N ALA A 20 2.81 -7.81 -10.32
CA ALA A 20 2.39 -9.04 -11.00
C ALA A 20 2.02 -8.79 -12.48
N LEU A 21 1.34 -7.70 -12.78
CA LEU A 21 1.03 -7.32 -14.16
C LEU A 21 2.30 -6.97 -14.95
N HIS A 22 3.24 -6.27 -14.32
CA HIS A 22 4.53 -5.95 -14.93
C HIS A 22 5.36 -7.21 -15.21
N ASP A 23 5.44 -8.13 -14.24
CA ASP A 23 6.14 -9.41 -14.38
C ASP A 23 5.64 -10.23 -15.58
N GLN A 24 4.34 -10.18 -15.84
CA GLN A 24 3.72 -10.89 -16.97
C GLN A 24 3.72 -10.08 -18.28
N GLY A 25 4.28 -8.87 -18.29
CA GLY A 25 4.24 -7.99 -19.46
C GLY A 25 2.82 -7.57 -19.88
N ILE A 26 1.89 -7.53 -18.93
CA ILE A 26 0.49 -7.16 -19.18
C ILE A 26 0.36 -5.64 -19.09
N GLU A 27 -0.04 -5.00 -20.19
CA GLU A 27 -0.40 -3.59 -20.21
C GLU A 27 -1.73 -3.34 -19.49
N TYR A 28 -1.80 -2.22 -18.77
CA TYR A 28 -2.98 -1.86 -17.99
C TYR A 28 -3.23 -0.34 -17.95
N ASP A 29 -4.49 0.02 -17.82
CA ASP A 29 -4.92 1.40 -17.52
C ASP A 29 -5.05 1.59 -16.01
N LEU A 30 -4.24 2.49 -15.42
CA LEU A 30 -4.28 2.79 -14.00
C LEU A 30 -5.19 3.99 -13.69
N PHE A 31 -6.22 3.77 -12.89
CA PHE A 31 -7.14 4.79 -12.42
C PHE A 31 -6.78 5.18 -10.97
N LEU A 32 -6.35 6.42 -10.75
CA LEU A 32 -6.10 6.96 -9.41
C LEU A 32 -7.38 7.39 -8.69
N ARG A 33 -8.51 7.48 -9.41
CA ARG A 33 -9.82 7.75 -8.84
C ARG A 33 -10.72 6.55 -9.02
N PRO A 34 -11.52 6.19 -7.99
CA PRO A 34 -12.38 5.04 -8.13
C PRO A 34 -13.40 5.24 -9.26
N PRO A 35 -13.48 4.32 -10.23
CA PRO A 35 -14.57 4.31 -11.18
C PRO A 35 -15.92 4.28 -10.46
N LEU A 36 -16.94 4.92 -11.01
CA LEU A 36 -18.25 5.08 -10.34
C LEU A 36 -18.84 3.75 -9.87
N LYS A 37 -18.67 2.67 -10.66
CA LYS A 37 -19.12 1.32 -10.30
C LYS A 37 -18.40 0.79 -9.06
N VAL A 38 -17.08 1.01 -8.95
CA VAL A 38 -16.25 0.63 -7.78
C VAL A 38 -16.67 1.47 -6.57
N PHE A 39 -16.76 2.78 -6.74
CA PHE A 39 -17.11 3.71 -5.66
C PHE A 39 -18.48 3.39 -5.04
N ARG A 40 -19.49 3.13 -5.86
CA ARG A 40 -20.84 2.79 -5.37
C ARG A 40 -20.86 1.46 -4.61
N LYS A 41 -19.99 0.53 -4.95
CA LYS A 41 -19.97 -0.82 -4.35
C LYS A 41 -19.07 -0.89 -3.13
N TRP A 42 -17.84 -0.33 -3.20
CA TRP A 42 -16.79 -0.50 -2.19
C TRP A 42 -16.12 0.82 -1.76
N GLY A 43 -16.58 1.97 -2.24
CA GLY A 43 -15.99 3.27 -1.93
C GLY A 43 -14.60 3.41 -2.52
N VAL A 44 -13.65 3.74 -1.65
CA VAL A 44 -12.23 3.94 -2.01
C VAL A 44 -11.36 2.70 -1.74
N TYR A 45 -12.00 1.54 -1.52
CA TYR A 45 -11.26 0.29 -1.29
C TYR A 45 -10.46 -0.13 -2.53
N MET A 46 -9.19 -0.51 -2.34
CA MET A 46 -8.24 -0.82 -3.40
C MET A 46 -7.31 -1.98 -3.02
N PRO A 47 -6.74 -2.71 -3.98
CA PRO A 47 -6.94 -2.58 -5.43
C PRO A 47 -8.31 -3.05 -5.90
N ALA A 48 -8.76 -2.54 -7.05
CA ALA A 48 -9.80 -3.17 -7.83
C ALA A 48 -9.32 -3.36 -9.27
N ILE A 49 -9.68 -4.49 -9.89
CA ILE A 49 -9.30 -4.83 -11.27
C ILE A 49 -10.53 -5.18 -12.10
N SER A 50 -10.50 -4.83 -13.39
CA SER A 50 -11.45 -5.31 -14.40
C SER A 50 -10.65 -5.83 -15.59
N ILE A 51 -10.90 -7.08 -15.97
CA ILE A 51 -10.21 -7.77 -17.06
C ILE A 51 -11.22 -7.93 -18.21
N ASN A 52 -10.80 -7.55 -19.43
CA ASN A 52 -11.59 -7.61 -20.67
C ASN A 52 -12.98 -6.95 -20.52
N ASP A 53 -13.01 -5.76 -19.88
CA ASP A 53 -14.24 -5.01 -19.58
C ASP A 53 -15.26 -5.78 -18.74
N GLY A 54 -14.84 -6.84 -18.09
CA GLY A 54 -15.64 -7.64 -17.15
C GLY A 54 -15.97 -6.89 -15.86
N PRO A 55 -16.61 -7.57 -14.90
CA PRO A 55 -16.94 -6.97 -13.61
C PRO A 55 -15.68 -6.57 -12.86
N TRP A 56 -15.76 -5.47 -12.10
CA TRP A 56 -14.72 -5.09 -11.15
C TRP A 56 -14.65 -6.07 -10.00
N GLU A 57 -13.44 -6.41 -9.62
CA GLU A 57 -13.12 -7.31 -8.52
C GLU A 57 -12.10 -6.69 -7.59
N ILE A 58 -12.15 -7.08 -6.32
CA ILE A 58 -11.26 -6.60 -5.26
C ILE A 58 -10.51 -7.77 -4.62
N GLU A 59 -9.63 -7.52 -3.70
CA GLU A 59 -8.71 -8.42 -3.00
C GLU A 59 -7.46 -8.77 -3.82
N SER A 60 -6.32 -8.24 -3.39
CA SER A 60 -5.05 -8.43 -4.10
C SER A 60 -4.65 -9.89 -4.22
N THR A 61 -4.88 -10.71 -3.19
CA THR A 61 -4.57 -12.14 -3.22
C THR A 61 -5.39 -12.90 -4.25
N GLU A 62 -6.70 -12.60 -4.34
CA GLU A 62 -7.58 -13.18 -5.36
C GLU A 62 -7.21 -12.73 -6.77
N ILE A 63 -6.79 -11.46 -6.90
CA ILE A 63 -6.33 -10.93 -8.17
C ILE A 63 -5.04 -11.63 -8.60
N LEU A 64 -4.10 -11.87 -7.70
CA LEU A 64 -2.88 -12.62 -8.00
C LEU A 64 -3.17 -14.04 -8.48
N ILE A 65 -4.09 -14.75 -7.81
CA ILE A 65 -4.53 -16.09 -8.23
C ILE A 65 -5.09 -16.05 -9.66
N LYS A 66 -5.93 -15.06 -10.00
CA LYS A 66 -6.46 -14.89 -11.35
C LYS A 66 -5.41 -14.56 -12.40
N LEU A 67 -4.32 -13.93 -11.99
CA LEU A 67 -3.16 -13.70 -12.83
C LEU A 67 -2.25 -14.94 -12.92
N GLY A 68 -2.63 -16.07 -12.32
CA GLY A 68 -1.91 -17.34 -12.42
C GLY A 68 -0.84 -17.56 -11.36
N TYR A 69 -0.80 -16.73 -10.31
CA TYR A 69 0.10 -16.93 -9.18
C TYR A 69 -0.50 -17.91 -8.16
N GLU A 70 0.36 -18.59 -7.41
CA GLU A 70 -0.06 -19.54 -6.38
C GLU A 70 -0.76 -18.84 -5.21
N PRO A 71 -1.74 -19.50 -4.55
CA PRO A 71 -2.39 -18.97 -3.36
C PRO A 71 -1.41 -18.72 -2.21
N ILE A 72 -1.69 -17.70 -1.41
CA ILE A 72 -0.94 -17.36 -0.21
C ILE A 72 -1.67 -17.88 1.02
N SER A 73 -0.95 -18.48 1.97
CA SER A 73 -1.53 -18.99 3.20
C SER A 73 -2.03 -17.87 4.13
N ILE A 74 -2.96 -18.21 5.03
CA ILE A 74 -3.46 -17.28 6.05
C ILE A 74 -2.32 -16.76 6.94
N GLN A 75 -1.31 -17.60 7.23
CA GLN A 75 -0.15 -17.20 8.03
C GLN A 75 0.67 -16.12 7.32
N GLU A 76 0.91 -16.27 6.02
CA GLU A 76 1.65 -15.30 5.20
C GLU A 76 0.88 -13.99 5.04
N ILE A 77 -0.45 -14.06 4.85
CA ILE A 77 -1.31 -12.87 4.83
C ILE A 77 -1.25 -12.15 6.18
N THR A 78 -1.26 -12.90 7.29
CA THR A 78 -1.15 -12.32 8.63
C THR A 78 0.20 -11.64 8.83
N ALA A 79 1.29 -12.27 8.38
CA ALA A 79 2.63 -11.69 8.44
C ALA A 79 2.75 -10.43 7.56
N ALA A 80 2.15 -10.42 6.37
CA ALA A 80 2.10 -9.25 5.50
C ALA A 80 1.31 -8.09 6.15
N ASN A 81 0.16 -8.39 6.75
CA ASN A 81 -0.61 -7.40 7.50
C ASN A 81 0.17 -6.83 8.68
N SER A 82 0.94 -7.67 9.39
CA SER A 82 1.82 -7.22 10.48
C SER A 82 2.90 -6.28 9.96
N ALA A 83 3.55 -6.61 8.86
CA ALA A 83 4.56 -5.77 8.22
C ALA A 83 3.98 -4.40 7.78
N TRP A 84 2.72 -4.35 7.36
CA TRP A 84 2.05 -3.11 7.00
C TRP A 84 1.63 -2.27 8.22
N GLN A 85 1.32 -2.89 9.35
CA GLN A 85 0.89 -2.17 10.56
C GLN A 85 1.92 -1.14 11.04
N GLY A 86 3.20 -1.33 10.75
CA GLY A 86 4.25 -0.34 11.02
C GLY A 86 3.99 1.03 10.39
N VAL A 87 3.24 1.11 9.29
CA VAL A 87 2.79 2.38 8.69
C VAL A 87 1.76 3.07 9.58
N LEU A 88 0.93 2.31 10.28
CA LEU A 88 -0.20 2.80 11.06
C LEU A 88 0.18 3.16 12.51
N HIS A 89 1.28 2.63 13.02
CA HIS A 89 1.71 2.76 14.42
C HIS A 89 2.86 3.76 14.60
N ARG A 90 2.76 4.93 13.96
CA ARG A 90 3.75 6.00 14.19
C ARG A 90 3.53 6.71 15.50
N THR A 91 4.63 6.88 16.26
CA THR A 91 4.68 7.70 17.48
C THR A 91 5.07 9.14 17.18
N ASP A 92 5.84 9.36 16.12
CA ASP A 92 6.28 10.65 15.67
C ASP A 92 5.16 11.42 14.95
N ASN A 93 5.32 12.70 14.75
CA ASN A 93 4.30 13.65 14.27
C ASN A 93 3.29 13.06 13.25
N PRO A 94 2.07 12.65 13.68
CA PRO A 94 1.10 12.00 12.80
C PRO A 94 0.63 12.93 11.66
N PHE A 95 0.62 14.25 11.86
CA PHE A 95 0.25 15.20 10.81
C PHE A 95 1.25 15.18 9.66
N ASN A 96 2.54 15.17 9.94
CA ASN A 96 3.55 15.06 8.90
C ASN A 96 3.43 13.75 8.12
N PHE A 97 3.12 12.65 8.81
CA PHE A 97 2.86 11.38 8.14
C PHE A 97 1.66 11.47 7.19
N PHE A 98 0.51 11.92 7.68
CA PHE A 98 -0.71 12.00 6.85
C PHE A 98 -0.59 13.03 5.73
N LEU A 99 0.13 14.12 5.95
CA LEU A 99 0.45 15.07 4.89
C LEU A 99 1.34 14.42 3.82
N SER A 100 2.35 13.67 4.20
CA SER A 100 3.21 12.91 3.28
C SER A 100 2.41 11.82 2.56
N PHE A 101 1.53 11.11 3.27
CA PHE A 101 0.64 10.12 2.69
C PHE A 101 -0.28 10.71 1.62
N SER A 102 -0.86 11.88 1.87
CA SER A 102 -1.73 12.57 0.89
C SER A 102 -1.00 13.01 -0.38
N ARG A 103 0.34 13.05 -0.34
CA ARG A 103 1.23 13.43 -1.46
C ARG A 103 1.91 12.22 -2.09
N GLY A 104 1.97 11.10 -1.39
CA GLY A 104 2.71 9.91 -1.82
C GLY A 104 2.16 9.32 -3.12
N GLY A 105 3.05 8.73 -3.94
CA GLY A 105 2.68 8.08 -5.19
C GLY A 105 2.21 9.01 -6.30
N GLN A 106 2.34 10.33 -6.16
CA GLN A 106 1.91 11.28 -7.18
C GLN A 106 3.01 11.51 -8.22
N VAL A 107 2.75 11.06 -9.43
CA VAL A 107 3.67 11.20 -10.57
C VAL A 107 3.14 12.21 -11.60
N SER A 108 1.99 12.84 -11.36
CA SER A 108 1.39 13.78 -12.32
C SER A 108 2.20 15.08 -12.41
N LYS A 109 2.52 15.48 -13.65
CA LYS A 109 3.14 16.78 -13.95
C LYS A 109 2.14 17.95 -13.91
N SER A 110 0.83 17.67 -13.83
CA SER A 110 -0.22 18.69 -13.85
C SER A 110 -0.49 19.22 -12.44
N PHE A 111 -0.37 20.53 -12.26
CA PHE A 111 -0.71 21.22 -11.01
C PHE A 111 -2.15 20.95 -10.55
N MET A 112 -3.13 21.01 -11.45
CA MET A 112 -4.54 20.74 -11.12
C MET A 112 -4.78 19.31 -10.68
N SER A 113 -4.15 18.34 -11.36
CA SER A 113 -4.26 16.93 -10.98
C SER A 113 -3.66 16.68 -9.60
N ASN A 114 -2.47 17.22 -9.32
CA ASN A 114 -1.80 17.07 -8.02
C ASN A 114 -2.60 17.73 -6.90
N THR A 115 -3.12 18.93 -7.12
CA THR A 115 -3.96 19.66 -6.15
C THR A 115 -5.23 18.88 -5.81
N THR A 116 -5.93 18.39 -6.84
CA THR A 116 -7.15 17.61 -6.65
C THR A 116 -6.86 16.28 -5.92
N SER A 117 -5.77 15.61 -6.29
CA SER A 117 -5.38 14.36 -5.63
C SER A 117 -4.98 14.60 -4.17
N ASN A 118 -4.19 15.65 -3.86
CA ASN A 118 -3.83 16.02 -2.51
C ASN A 118 -5.08 16.33 -1.66
N PHE A 119 -6.04 17.07 -2.20
CA PHE A 119 -7.31 17.33 -1.55
C PHE A 119 -8.09 16.04 -1.26
N LEU A 120 -8.26 15.16 -2.25
CA LEU A 120 -8.97 13.89 -2.06
C LEU A 120 -8.25 12.94 -1.09
N LEU A 121 -6.94 12.86 -1.16
CA LEU A 121 -6.16 12.01 -0.26
C LEU A 121 -6.15 12.53 1.19
N SER A 122 -6.41 13.82 1.41
CA SER A 122 -6.62 14.33 2.76
C SER A 122 -7.82 13.69 3.46
N PHE A 123 -8.88 13.33 2.72
CA PHE A 123 -10.02 12.58 3.25
C PHE A 123 -9.61 11.14 3.64
N VAL A 124 -8.84 10.47 2.78
CA VAL A 124 -8.33 9.12 3.09
C VAL A 124 -7.44 9.16 4.32
N ALA A 125 -6.53 10.13 4.39
CA ALA A 125 -5.65 10.35 5.54
C ALA A 125 -6.45 10.58 6.84
N PHE A 126 -7.48 11.40 6.78
CA PHE A 126 -8.36 11.66 7.93
C PHE A 126 -9.07 10.39 8.41
N TYR A 127 -9.64 9.59 7.51
CA TYR A 127 -10.27 8.32 7.89
C TYR A 127 -9.25 7.34 8.48
N MET A 128 -8.08 7.20 7.89
CA MET A 128 -7.02 6.36 8.45
C MET A 128 -6.63 6.83 9.86
N PHE A 129 -6.42 8.13 10.04
CA PHE A 129 -6.12 8.69 11.36
C PHE A 129 -7.22 8.38 12.39
N THR A 130 -8.49 8.57 12.03
CA THR A 130 -9.63 8.30 12.89
C THR A 130 -9.71 6.81 13.25
N LEU A 131 -9.61 5.91 12.25
CA LEU A 131 -9.67 4.47 12.48
C LEU A 131 -8.50 3.95 13.33
N ILE A 132 -7.29 4.48 13.12
CA ILE A 132 -6.12 4.15 13.93
C ILE A 132 -6.34 4.55 15.38
N ASN A 133 -6.82 5.78 15.63
CA ASN A 133 -7.06 6.24 17.00
C ASN A 133 -8.20 5.45 17.66
N ILE A 134 -9.27 5.14 16.94
CA ILE A 134 -10.34 4.27 17.46
C ILE A 134 -9.77 2.88 17.76
N GLY A 135 -8.98 2.30 16.87
CA GLY A 135 -8.31 1.01 17.08
C GLY A 135 -7.40 1.02 18.30
N LYS A 136 -6.57 2.06 18.49
CA LYS A 136 -5.72 2.23 19.67
C LYS A 136 -6.54 2.27 20.96
N LEU A 137 -7.65 3.01 20.96
CA LEU A 137 -8.52 3.16 22.15
C LEU A 137 -9.33 1.90 22.45
N THR A 138 -9.86 1.23 21.43
CA THR A 138 -10.77 0.08 21.61
C THR A 138 -10.06 -1.25 21.73
N LEU A 139 -9.02 -1.48 20.91
CA LEU A 139 -8.30 -2.75 20.82
C LEU A 139 -7.03 -2.77 21.66
N LYS A 140 -6.70 -1.64 22.32
CA LYS A 140 -5.46 -1.50 23.14
C LYS A 140 -4.20 -1.96 22.40
N GLN A 141 -4.15 -1.75 21.09
CA GLN A 141 -3.01 -2.10 20.27
C GLN A 141 -1.78 -1.35 20.77
N LYS A 142 -0.74 -2.10 21.14
CA LYS A 142 0.54 -1.51 21.52
C LYS A 142 1.35 -1.24 20.27
N GLU A 143 2.08 -0.13 20.27
CA GLU A 143 3.08 0.12 19.25
C GLU A 143 4.20 -0.92 19.38
N PRO A 144 4.75 -1.41 18.23
CA PRO A 144 5.89 -2.32 18.28
C PRO A 144 7.09 -1.60 18.90
N ASN A 145 7.76 -2.26 19.85
CA ASN A 145 9.00 -1.75 20.45
C ASN A 145 10.13 -1.66 19.40
N ASN A 146 10.09 -2.53 18.41
CA ASN A 146 11.03 -2.57 17.31
C ASN A 146 10.26 -2.90 16.01
N PHE A 147 10.27 -1.98 15.05
CA PHE A 147 9.62 -2.18 13.76
C PHE A 147 10.24 -3.31 12.92
N GLY A 148 11.49 -3.70 13.21
CA GLY A 148 12.12 -4.88 12.59
C GLY A 148 11.44 -6.19 12.93
N ASP A 149 10.78 -6.29 14.10
CA ASP A 149 10.09 -7.51 14.53
C ASP A 149 8.97 -7.92 13.55
N GLN A 150 8.37 -6.95 12.86
CA GLN A 150 7.32 -7.18 11.87
C GLN A 150 7.82 -7.91 10.61
N PHE A 151 9.13 -7.92 10.38
CA PHE A 151 9.75 -8.55 9.21
C PHE A 151 10.46 -9.86 9.54
N MET A 152 10.54 -10.26 10.81
CA MET A 152 11.26 -11.49 11.21
C MET A 152 10.67 -12.76 10.60
N TYR A 153 9.35 -12.82 10.41
CA TYR A 153 8.73 -13.93 9.69
C TYR A 153 9.33 -14.09 8.27
N TRP A 154 9.45 -12.98 7.57
CA TRP A 154 9.98 -12.93 6.20
C TRP A 154 11.48 -13.19 6.16
N GLU A 155 12.24 -12.70 7.14
CA GLU A 155 13.67 -12.99 7.28
C GLU A 155 13.91 -14.50 7.35
N ASN A 156 13.15 -15.20 8.19
CA ASN A 156 13.26 -16.65 8.36
C ASN A 156 12.77 -17.41 7.11
N LEU A 157 11.71 -16.95 6.47
CA LEU A 157 11.17 -17.59 5.28
C LEU A 157 12.15 -17.49 4.10
N ILE A 158 12.76 -16.32 3.90
CA ILE A 158 13.79 -16.09 2.87
C ILE A 158 15.04 -16.96 3.15
N ASP A 159 15.45 -17.07 4.42
CA ASP A 159 16.60 -17.90 4.79
C ASP A 159 16.39 -19.39 4.47
N SER A 160 15.15 -19.85 4.56
CA SER A 160 14.76 -21.23 4.25
C SER A 160 14.39 -21.48 2.77
N SER A 161 14.44 -20.46 1.92
CA SER A 161 14.10 -20.59 0.50
C SER A 161 15.25 -21.23 -0.30
N ASP A 162 14.91 -22.15 -1.20
CA ASP A 162 15.87 -22.81 -2.09
C ASP A 162 16.30 -21.93 -3.30
N GLY A 163 15.79 -20.70 -3.39
CA GLY A 163 16.01 -19.81 -4.52
C GLY A 163 16.39 -18.37 -4.15
N PRO A 164 16.57 -17.51 -5.16
CA PRO A 164 16.85 -16.10 -4.95
C PRO A 164 15.64 -15.31 -4.45
N PHE A 165 14.43 -15.85 -4.57
CA PHE A 165 13.16 -15.23 -4.18
C PHE A 165 12.45 -16.11 -3.14
N ILE A 166 11.42 -15.55 -2.49
CA ILE A 166 10.65 -16.28 -1.48
C ILE A 166 9.95 -17.50 -2.09
N ASP A 167 9.43 -17.36 -3.29
CA ASP A 167 8.74 -18.43 -4.02
C ASP A 167 9.67 -19.26 -4.94
N GLY A 168 10.98 -19.11 -4.80
CA GLY A 168 11.98 -19.94 -5.50
C GLY A 168 12.79 -19.19 -6.55
N ASN A 169 12.86 -19.73 -7.80
CA ASN A 169 13.73 -19.18 -8.85
C ASN A 169 13.18 -17.93 -9.54
N LYS A 170 11.88 -17.65 -9.39
CA LYS A 170 11.19 -16.43 -9.88
C LYS A 170 10.31 -15.87 -8.79
N PRO A 171 10.07 -14.54 -8.81
CA PRO A 171 9.12 -13.94 -7.88
C PRO A 171 7.72 -14.55 -8.01
N GLY A 172 7.11 -14.90 -6.90
CA GLY A 172 5.74 -15.40 -6.83
C GLY A 172 4.83 -14.51 -6.00
N SER A 173 3.69 -15.04 -5.55
CA SER A 173 2.69 -14.28 -4.79
C SER A 173 3.25 -13.66 -3.52
N LYS A 174 4.09 -14.41 -2.78
CA LYS A 174 4.69 -13.93 -1.53
C LYS A 174 5.66 -12.79 -1.80
N ASP A 175 6.46 -12.91 -2.86
CA ASP A 175 7.36 -11.86 -3.30
C ASP A 175 6.60 -10.60 -3.70
N MET A 176 5.51 -10.72 -4.48
CA MET A 176 4.71 -9.58 -4.90
C MET A 176 4.08 -8.85 -3.70
N ILE A 177 3.50 -9.58 -2.75
CA ILE A 177 2.88 -9.00 -1.55
C ILE A 177 3.94 -8.33 -0.67
N MET A 178 5.03 -9.03 -0.35
CA MET A 178 6.06 -8.48 0.53
C MET A 178 6.81 -7.31 -0.11
N PHE A 179 7.12 -7.40 -1.42
CA PHE A 179 7.76 -6.29 -2.12
C PHE A 179 6.82 -5.08 -2.27
N GLY A 180 5.52 -5.33 -2.41
CA GLY A 180 4.50 -4.28 -2.31
C GLY A 180 4.55 -3.52 -0.98
N MET A 181 4.79 -4.21 0.16
CA MET A 181 5.01 -3.57 1.46
C MET A 181 6.26 -2.70 1.46
N VAL A 182 7.35 -3.21 0.90
CA VAL A 182 8.61 -2.45 0.78
C VAL A 182 8.41 -1.18 -0.07
N GLN A 183 7.71 -1.28 -1.21
CA GLN A 183 7.40 -0.13 -2.05
C GLN A 183 6.53 0.90 -1.32
N CYS A 184 5.54 0.45 -0.55
CA CYS A 184 4.71 1.33 0.27
C CYS A 184 5.57 2.10 1.29
N HIS A 185 6.42 1.40 2.04
CA HIS A 185 7.28 2.03 3.04
C HIS A 185 8.29 3.00 2.43
N ALA A 186 8.78 2.72 1.22
CA ALA A 186 9.71 3.57 0.50
C ALA A 186 9.03 4.77 -0.17
N SER A 187 7.77 4.64 -0.59
CA SER A 187 7.01 5.75 -1.19
C SER A 187 6.66 6.84 -0.18
N ILE A 188 6.51 6.47 1.08
CA ILE A 188 6.23 7.35 2.21
C ILE A 188 7.15 6.94 3.35
N PRO A 189 8.32 7.58 3.53
CA PRO A 189 9.29 7.19 4.54
C PRO A 189 8.66 7.09 5.93
N VAL A 190 8.73 5.90 6.50
CA VAL A 190 8.11 5.51 7.77
C VAL A 190 9.13 4.80 8.66
N PRO A 191 8.92 4.69 9.99
CA PRO A 191 9.86 4.00 10.87
C PRO A 191 10.20 2.56 10.44
N ALA A 192 9.24 1.85 9.82
CA ALA A 192 9.47 0.51 9.26
C ALA A 192 10.51 0.51 8.13
N LEU A 193 10.59 1.56 7.32
CA LEU A 193 11.66 1.70 6.30
C LEU A 193 13.03 1.80 6.97
N ASN A 194 13.16 2.57 8.05
CA ASN A 194 14.41 2.66 8.80
C ASN A 194 14.83 1.29 9.38
N ALA A 195 13.89 0.50 9.86
CA ALA A 195 14.17 -0.87 10.32
C ALA A 195 14.65 -1.77 9.17
N LEU A 196 13.99 -1.73 8.00
CA LEU A 196 14.43 -2.46 6.82
C LEU A 196 15.85 -2.09 6.38
N LEU A 197 16.22 -0.80 6.49
CA LEU A 197 17.54 -0.31 6.14
C LEU A 197 18.62 -0.71 7.15
N ASN A 198 18.34 -0.62 8.45
CA ASN A 198 19.35 -0.58 9.49
C ASN A 198 19.30 -1.71 10.52
N ASP A 199 18.21 -2.47 10.65
CA ASP A 199 18.13 -3.57 11.60
C ASP A 199 19.07 -4.71 11.18
N LYS A 200 20.08 -4.98 12.00
CA LYS A 200 21.11 -5.99 11.73
C LYS A 200 20.55 -7.41 11.58
N ARG A 201 19.35 -7.67 12.09
CA ARG A 201 18.68 -8.98 12.01
C ARG A 201 18.08 -9.25 10.62
N LEU A 202 17.81 -8.21 9.82
CA LEU A 202 17.11 -8.29 8.53
C LEU A 202 18.09 -8.34 7.35
N GLN A 203 19.08 -9.24 7.40
CA GLN A 203 20.11 -9.33 6.35
C GLN A 203 19.59 -10.00 5.08
N ASN A 204 18.82 -11.09 5.22
CA ASN A 204 18.27 -11.82 4.09
C ASN A 204 17.16 -11.02 3.41
N VAL A 205 16.30 -10.33 4.18
CA VAL A 205 15.31 -9.38 3.64
C VAL A 205 16.00 -8.32 2.79
N ARG A 206 17.10 -7.70 3.24
CA ARG A 206 17.82 -6.70 2.44
C ARG A 206 18.43 -7.27 1.16
N LYS A 207 19.04 -8.47 1.22
CA LYS A 207 19.56 -9.14 0.03
C LYS A 207 18.44 -9.47 -0.97
N TRP A 208 17.30 -9.93 -0.46
CA TRP A 208 16.12 -10.20 -1.26
C TRP A 208 15.54 -8.92 -1.88
N ILE A 209 15.46 -7.81 -1.14
CA ILE A 209 15.05 -6.51 -1.68
C ILE A 209 15.93 -6.10 -2.86
N SER A 210 17.26 -6.26 -2.74
CA SER A 210 18.18 -5.95 -3.85
C SER A 210 17.88 -6.81 -5.07
N LYS A 211 17.67 -8.11 -4.90
CA LYS A 211 17.31 -9.02 -6.01
C LYS A 211 15.97 -8.65 -6.66
N MET A 212 14.98 -8.26 -5.86
CA MET A 212 13.69 -7.78 -6.36
C MET A 212 13.84 -6.47 -7.14
N GLN A 213 14.70 -5.55 -6.68
CA GLN A 213 15.00 -4.31 -7.40
C GLN A 213 15.68 -4.56 -8.74
N ASP A 214 16.63 -5.48 -8.78
CA ASP A 214 17.31 -5.88 -10.02
C ASP A 214 16.33 -6.52 -11.01
N TYR A 215 15.47 -7.41 -10.51
CA TYR A 215 14.46 -8.09 -11.32
C TYR A 215 13.41 -7.12 -11.89
N PHE A 216 12.99 -6.15 -11.10
CA PHE A 216 12.00 -5.13 -11.44
C PHE A 216 12.62 -3.78 -11.83
N SER A 217 13.85 -3.76 -12.35
CA SER A 217 14.58 -2.51 -12.67
C SER A 217 13.80 -1.56 -13.60
N GLU A 218 13.02 -2.12 -14.54
CA GLU A 218 12.20 -1.35 -15.50
C GLU A 218 10.79 -1.01 -14.95
N TYR A 219 10.47 -1.42 -13.72
CA TYR A 219 9.15 -1.17 -13.14
C TYR A 219 8.98 0.33 -12.79
N PRO A 220 7.94 1.02 -13.29
CA PRO A 220 7.86 2.48 -13.20
C PRO A 220 7.63 3.03 -11.78
N TYR A 221 7.19 2.19 -10.84
CA TYR A 221 6.89 2.58 -9.46
C TYR A 221 7.84 1.95 -8.45
N LEU A 222 9.10 1.77 -8.83
CA LEU A 222 10.15 1.18 -7.99
C LEU A 222 10.66 2.21 -6.97
N TYR A 223 9.84 2.55 -5.98
CA TYR A 223 10.17 3.55 -4.96
C TYR A 223 11.37 3.16 -4.09
N SER A 224 11.53 1.87 -3.80
CA SER A 224 12.63 1.34 -2.99
C SER A 224 14.01 1.62 -3.59
N ALA A 225 14.13 1.73 -4.92
CA ALA A 225 15.40 1.99 -5.59
C ALA A 225 16.07 3.30 -5.13
N LYS A 226 15.29 4.26 -4.62
CA LYS A 226 15.80 5.54 -4.12
C LYS A 226 16.38 5.44 -2.71
N PHE A 227 15.92 4.52 -1.88
CA PHE A 227 16.22 4.47 -0.44
C PHE A 227 17.22 3.40 -0.06
N PHE A 228 17.35 2.34 -0.85
CA PHE A 228 18.32 1.26 -0.58
C PHE A 228 19.69 1.49 -1.24
N GLN A 229 19.91 2.69 -1.80
CA GLN A 229 21.22 3.13 -2.29
C GLN A 229 21.88 4.08 -1.29
N SER A 230 23.20 4.12 -1.26
CA SER A 230 23.93 5.10 -0.46
C SER A 230 23.60 6.52 -0.92
N GLY A 231 23.16 7.37 -0.01
CA GLY A 231 22.75 8.75 -0.31
C GLY A 231 21.26 8.90 -0.64
N ALA A 232 20.42 8.04 -0.08
CA ALA A 232 18.96 8.13 -0.22
C ALA A 232 18.45 9.56 0.06
N PRO A 233 17.62 10.14 -0.81
CA PRO A 233 17.07 11.46 -0.61
C PRO A 233 16.11 11.48 0.58
N GLU A 234 16.18 12.55 1.37
CA GLU A 234 15.11 12.83 2.32
C GLU A 234 13.79 13.04 1.59
N ALA A 235 12.68 12.71 2.26
CA ALA A 235 11.36 12.96 1.70
C ALA A 235 11.16 14.48 1.49
N ASP A 236 10.72 14.86 0.29
CA ASP A 236 10.43 16.25 -0.03
C ASP A 236 9.49 16.89 0.99
N SER A 237 9.86 18.04 1.54
CA SER A 237 8.98 18.79 2.42
C SER A 237 7.74 19.31 1.65
N ALA A 238 6.59 19.36 2.33
CA ALA A 238 5.40 19.96 1.76
C ALA A 238 5.58 21.47 1.58
N ASN A 239 5.21 22.01 0.42
CA ASN A 239 5.15 23.45 0.22
C ASN A 239 3.91 24.04 0.89
N PHE A 240 3.91 25.36 1.09
CA PHE A 240 2.85 26.07 1.80
C PHE A 240 1.46 25.84 1.20
N PHE A 241 1.35 25.81 -0.13
CA PHE A 241 0.08 25.58 -0.82
C PHE A 241 -0.45 24.15 -0.58
N GLN A 242 0.41 23.14 -0.61
CA GLN A 242 0.03 21.76 -0.31
C GLN A 242 -0.48 21.60 1.13
N ILE A 243 0.13 22.33 2.08
CA ILE A 243 -0.30 22.37 3.47
C ILE A 243 -1.71 22.96 3.58
N ILE A 244 -1.97 24.10 2.91
CA ILE A 244 -3.32 24.72 2.89
C ILE A 244 -4.36 23.76 2.30
N VAL A 245 -4.06 23.14 1.16
CA VAL A 245 -4.98 22.19 0.48
C VAL A 245 -5.28 21.00 1.39
N PHE A 246 -4.27 20.49 2.09
CA PHE A 246 -4.44 19.38 3.03
C PHE A 246 -5.37 19.76 4.21
N PHE A 247 -5.11 20.89 4.87
CA PHE A 247 -5.95 21.34 5.99
C PHE A 247 -7.36 21.74 5.57
N LEU A 248 -7.54 22.31 4.36
CA LEU A 248 -8.85 22.58 3.81
C LEU A 248 -9.63 21.27 3.61
N GLY A 249 -8.98 20.23 3.09
CA GLY A 249 -9.56 18.90 2.96
C GLY A 249 -9.99 18.31 4.30
N LEU A 250 -9.14 18.42 5.34
CA LEU A 250 -9.47 17.99 6.70
C LEU A 250 -10.67 18.75 7.29
N LEU A 251 -10.69 20.08 7.13
CA LEU A 251 -11.80 20.89 7.62
C LEU A 251 -13.13 20.47 7.00
N ILE A 252 -13.17 20.31 5.68
CA ILE A 252 -14.36 19.86 4.97
C ILE A 252 -14.80 18.48 5.45
N MET A 253 -13.84 17.56 5.69
CA MET A 253 -14.15 16.25 6.25
C MET A 253 -14.78 16.31 7.62
N VAL A 254 -14.26 17.14 8.54
CA VAL A 254 -14.85 17.33 9.88
C VAL A 254 -16.28 17.81 9.77
N LEU A 255 -16.55 18.78 8.91
CA LEU A 255 -17.91 19.31 8.68
C LEU A 255 -18.84 18.26 8.05
N ALA A 256 -18.33 17.40 7.19
CA ALA A 256 -19.09 16.34 6.53
C ALA A 256 -19.21 15.05 7.37
N PHE A 257 -18.59 14.98 8.55
CA PHE A 257 -18.49 13.78 9.39
C PHE A 257 -19.84 13.08 9.65
N PRO A 258 -20.94 13.79 9.96
CA PRO A 258 -22.24 13.15 10.20
C PRO A 258 -22.77 12.34 9.00
N ILE A 259 -22.39 12.72 7.79
CA ILE A 259 -22.80 12.05 6.55
C ILE A 259 -21.78 10.96 6.16
N THR A 260 -20.50 11.28 6.26
CA THR A 260 -19.44 10.43 5.71
C THR A 260 -19.17 9.21 6.58
N ILE A 261 -19.31 9.27 7.91
CA ILE A 261 -19.11 8.11 8.79
C ILE A 261 -20.12 7.00 8.53
N PRO A 262 -21.45 7.25 8.53
CA PRO A 262 -22.42 6.21 8.17
C PRO A 262 -22.15 5.61 6.77
N LEU A 263 -21.79 6.45 5.80
CA LEU A 263 -21.46 5.99 4.45
C LEU A 263 -20.25 5.05 4.46
N VAL A 264 -19.18 5.42 5.16
CA VAL A 264 -17.97 4.57 5.27
C VAL A 264 -18.30 3.24 5.92
N LEU A 265 -19.07 3.22 7.00
CA LEU A 265 -19.46 1.97 7.68
C LEU A 265 -20.28 1.05 6.76
N ILE A 266 -21.22 1.60 5.97
CA ILE A 266 -21.99 0.85 4.97
C ILE A 266 -21.04 0.26 3.91
N LEU A 267 -20.10 1.06 3.39
CA LEU A 267 -19.16 0.60 2.36
C LEU A 267 -18.20 -0.46 2.90
N MET A 268 -17.71 -0.32 4.12
CA MET A 268 -16.88 -1.34 4.79
C MET A 268 -17.65 -2.67 4.95
N GLY A 269 -18.91 -2.62 5.37
CA GLY A 269 -19.76 -3.80 5.43
C GLY A 269 -19.94 -4.50 4.07
N ARG A 270 -20.03 -3.75 2.97
CA ARG A 270 -20.08 -4.31 1.61
C ARG A 270 -18.77 -4.96 1.17
N VAL A 271 -17.63 -4.38 1.55
CA VAL A 271 -16.31 -5.00 1.31
C VAL A 271 -16.27 -6.35 2.01
N GLU A 272 -16.61 -6.40 3.30
CA GLU A 272 -16.59 -7.64 4.09
C GLU A 272 -17.53 -8.71 3.51
N GLN A 273 -18.75 -8.34 3.14
CA GLN A 273 -19.67 -9.25 2.45
C GLN A 273 -19.12 -9.78 1.12
N SER A 274 -18.33 -8.99 0.42
CA SER A 274 -17.68 -9.40 -0.84
C SER A 274 -16.55 -10.40 -0.60
N ARG A 275 -15.89 -10.34 0.56
CA ARG A 275 -14.88 -11.31 1.02
C ARG A 275 -15.52 -12.64 1.38
N ILE A 276 -16.55 -12.63 2.25
CA ILE A 276 -17.24 -13.84 2.74
C ILE A 276 -17.88 -14.64 1.59
N LYS A 277 -18.41 -13.99 0.57
CA LYS A 277 -19.04 -14.68 -0.58
C LYS A 277 -18.05 -15.43 -1.48
N LYS A 278 -16.76 -15.29 -1.28
CA LYS A 278 -15.73 -15.97 -2.08
C LYS A 278 -15.12 -17.19 -1.38
N PHE A 279 -15.45 -17.40 -0.10
CA PHE A 279 -15.14 -18.58 0.67
C PHE A 279 -16.41 -19.43 0.91
#